data_4383ad6c30946701b8ea754b1dff4bb8
#
_entry.id   4383ad6c30946701b8ea754b1dff4bb8
#
_cell.length_a   1.000
_cell.length_b   1.000
_cell.length_c   1.000
_cell.angle_alpha   90.00
_cell.angle_beta   90.00
_cell.angle_gamma   90.00
#
_symmetry.space_group_name_H-M   'P 1'
#
loop_
_entity.id
_entity.type
_entity.pdbx_description
1 polymer ?
#
loop_
_entity_poly.entity_id
_entity_poly.type
_entity_poly.pdbx_seq_one_letter_code
_entity_poly.pdbx_strand_id
1 'polypeptide(L)'
;MSAVIISDTHFGLNSSTLSDPARVDQLMGEILEFGGGCDEVILLGDIFDFWRVRPECALRESVPLLKRLREEDLKIHYVVGNHDHHLVVQKQESDFMERVARGDLFPVYSPSLRWRQTINGLNIDMLYPTYQVRCSHRTVLFTHGHHLDGIQTFTMQMVGGIRQFYGEEVLPADLEMMMAYAYESIYRSSYIGEMVSFEERIWKASSLLKRLTCGVFHDQRLASVQMQYEAIMRFIRDRNLGEVDCFIYGDTHRAGIFQRRGGPLAVNAGSFTREPGKGSRIELPDTYIILDEDGLALRQLGRREPVYLCELL
;
A
#
# COMPACT_ATOMS: atom_id res chain seq x y z
N MET A 1 20.69 7.71 -1.45
CA MET A 1 19.53 7.05 -2.07
C MET A 1 18.57 8.14 -2.53
N SER A 2 18.23 8.12 -3.81
CA SER A 2 17.17 8.99 -4.33
C SER A 2 16.07 8.12 -4.90
N ALA A 3 14.84 8.30 -4.43
CA ALA A 3 13.72 7.45 -4.81
C ALA A 3 12.44 8.26 -5.05
N VAL A 4 11.63 7.80 -6.00
CA VAL A 4 10.26 8.28 -6.19
C VAL A 4 9.28 7.24 -5.67
N ILE A 5 8.28 7.69 -4.91
CA ILE A 5 7.25 6.83 -4.33
C ILE A 5 5.90 7.14 -4.99
N ILE A 6 5.29 6.11 -5.55
CA ILE A 6 3.97 6.14 -6.19
C ILE A 6 3.07 5.12 -5.48
N SER A 7 1.86 5.51 -5.09
CA SER A 7 0.90 4.66 -4.39
C SER A 7 -0.48 4.72 -5.03
N ASP A 8 -1.28 3.69 -4.81
CA ASP A 8 -2.73 3.68 -5.05
C ASP A 8 -3.12 4.14 -6.47
N THR A 9 -2.51 3.54 -7.48
CA THR A 9 -2.84 3.82 -8.88
C THR A 9 -4.09 3.09 -9.33
N HIS A 10 -4.40 1.93 -8.74
CA HIS A 10 -5.56 1.08 -9.04
C HIS A 10 -5.78 0.88 -10.54
N PHE A 11 -4.73 0.51 -11.27
CA PHE A 11 -4.87 0.19 -12.69
C PHE A 11 -5.98 -0.84 -12.92
N GLY A 12 -6.77 -0.61 -13.96
CA GLY A 12 -7.97 -1.37 -14.31
C GLY A 12 -9.27 -0.64 -13.97
N LEU A 13 -9.25 0.30 -13.02
CA LEU A 13 -10.40 1.15 -12.72
C LEU A 13 -10.46 2.37 -13.64
N ASN A 14 -11.67 2.73 -14.07
CA ASN A 14 -11.90 3.97 -14.81
C ASN A 14 -11.51 5.25 -14.03
N SER A 15 -11.35 5.12 -12.71
CA SER A 15 -10.90 6.19 -11.83
C SER A 15 -9.38 6.35 -11.79
N SER A 16 -8.61 5.38 -12.29
CA SER A 16 -7.16 5.47 -12.37
C SER A 16 -6.72 6.57 -13.32
N THR A 17 -5.98 7.55 -12.81
CA THR A 17 -5.56 8.69 -13.63
C THR A 17 -4.33 8.38 -14.48
N LEU A 18 -3.51 7.41 -14.07
CA LEU A 18 -2.33 6.94 -14.82
C LEU A 18 -2.67 5.90 -15.90
N SER A 19 -3.93 5.53 -16.08
CA SER A 19 -4.37 4.79 -17.28
C SER A 19 -4.28 5.65 -18.55
N ASP A 20 -4.20 7.00 -18.41
CA ASP A 20 -3.92 7.91 -19.50
C ASP A 20 -2.41 8.03 -19.78
N PRO A 21 -1.91 7.60 -20.96
CA PRO A 21 -0.49 7.68 -21.29
C PRO A 21 0.08 9.11 -21.22
N ALA A 22 -0.71 10.13 -21.51
CA ALA A 22 -0.24 11.53 -21.44
C ALA A 22 0.07 11.93 -19.99
N ARG A 23 -0.68 11.42 -19.02
CA ARG A 23 -0.38 11.65 -17.60
C ARG A 23 0.83 10.86 -17.11
N VAL A 24 1.05 9.66 -17.67
CA VAL A 24 2.29 8.91 -17.42
C VAL A 24 3.50 9.67 -17.94
N ASP A 25 3.44 10.21 -19.17
CA ASP A 25 4.53 11.01 -19.74
C ASP A 25 4.77 12.29 -18.93
N GLN A 26 3.71 12.96 -18.45
CA GLN A 26 3.82 14.08 -17.55
C GLN A 26 4.52 13.69 -16.24
N LEU A 27 4.09 12.60 -15.60
CA LEU A 27 4.70 12.11 -14.35
C LEU A 27 6.18 11.80 -14.54
N MET A 28 6.53 11.09 -15.62
CA MET A 28 7.92 10.75 -15.91
C MET A 28 8.75 12.02 -16.19
N GLY A 29 8.19 13.01 -16.88
CA GLY A 29 8.83 14.31 -17.08
C GLY A 29 9.13 15.02 -15.76
N GLU A 30 8.19 15.03 -14.83
CA GLU A 30 8.37 15.63 -13.51
C GLU A 30 9.37 14.83 -12.63
N ILE A 31 9.37 13.50 -12.73
CA ILE A 31 10.35 12.65 -12.05
C ILE A 31 11.77 12.98 -12.52
N LEU A 32 11.97 13.12 -13.82
CA LEU A 32 13.28 13.48 -14.39
C LEU A 32 13.70 14.91 -14.05
N GLU A 33 12.74 15.84 -14.03
CA GLU A 33 13.01 17.27 -13.72
C GLU A 33 13.33 17.49 -12.24
N PHE A 34 12.54 16.88 -11.34
CA PHE A 34 12.59 17.19 -9.91
C PHE A 34 13.28 16.09 -9.08
N GLY A 35 13.45 14.88 -9.63
CA GLY A 35 14.02 13.72 -8.92
C GLY A 35 15.55 13.74 -8.78
N GLY A 36 16.24 14.73 -9.38
CA GLY A 36 17.66 14.93 -9.14
C GLY A 36 18.58 13.76 -9.47
N GLY A 37 18.22 12.89 -10.43
CA GLY A 37 18.98 11.66 -10.72
C GLY A 37 18.47 10.48 -9.88
N CYS A 38 17.17 10.38 -9.69
CA CYS A 38 16.52 9.26 -9.01
C CYS A 38 16.89 7.92 -9.66
N ASP A 39 17.36 6.97 -8.85
CA ASP A 39 17.78 5.64 -9.27
C ASP A 39 16.68 4.58 -9.03
N GLU A 40 15.74 4.86 -8.15
CA GLU A 40 14.79 3.89 -7.66
C GLU A 40 13.35 4.44 -7.68
N VAL A 41 12.39 3.55 -7.98
CA VAL A 41 10.96 3.81 -7.82
C VAL A 41 10.38 2.81 -6.84
N ILE A 42 9.63 3.31 -5.87
CA ILE A 42 8.90 2.50 -4.89
C ILE A 42 7.41 2.56 -5.24
N LEU A 43 6.89 1.45 -5.76
CA LEU A 43 5.46 1.25 -5.94
C LEU A 43 4.87 0.78 -4.62
N LEU A 44 4.05 1.63 -3.99
CA LEU A 44 3.66 1.47 -2.58
C LEU A 44 2.25 0.87 -2.42
N GLY A 45 2.00 -0.22 -3.11
CA GLY A 45 0.77 -1.00 -3.03
C GLY A 45 -0.44 -0.42 -3.76
N ASP A 46 -1.43 -1.27 -3.96
CA ASP A 46 -2.65 -0.97 -4.72
C ASP A 46 -2.35 -0.38 -6.11
N ILE A 47 -1.29 -0.89 -6.72
CA ILE A 47 -0.93 -0.52 -8.09
C ILE A 47 -1.94 -1.14 -9.06
N PHE A 48 -2.32 -2.40 -8.82
CA PHE A 48 -3.35 -3.10 -9.58
C PHE A 48 -4.61 -3.25 -8.73
N ASP A 49 -5.79 -3.07 -9.34
CA ASP A 49 -7.04 -3.38 -8.66
C ASP A 49 -7.55 -4.76 -9.07
N PHE A 50 -7.05 -5.82 -8.43
CA PHE A 50 -7.49 -7.18 -8.70
C PHE A 50 -8.83 -7.55 -8.03
N TRP A 51 -9.35 -6.70 -7.16
CA TRP A 51 -10.64 -6.95 -6.53
C TRP A 51 -11.83 -6.62 -7.43
N ARG A 52 -11.71 -5.57 -8.25
CA ARG A 52 -12.83 -4.98 -8.99
C ARG A 52 -12.75 -5.24 -10.48
N VAL A 53 -11.57 -5.59 -10.99
CA VAL A 53 -11.36 -5.87 -12.41
C VAL A 53 -10.54 -7.13 -12.64
N ARG A 54 -10.63 -7.66 -13.85
CA ARG A 54 -9.81 -8.82 -14.23
C ARG A 54 -8.34 -8.43 -14.26
N PRO A 55 -7.44 -9.29 -13.76
CA PRO A 55 -6.00 -9.01 -13.74
C PRO A 55 -5.44 -8.59 -15.10
N GLU A 56 -5.93 -9.20 -16.20
CA GLU A 56 -5.47 -8.86 -17.54
C GLU A 56 -5.79 -7.41 -17.93
N CYS A 57 -6.90 -6.85 -17.42
CA CYS A 57 -7.25 -5.46 -17.66
C CYS A 57 -6.31 -4.53 -16.87
N ALA A 58 -6.10 -4.81 -15.60
CA ALA A 58 -5.19 -4.04 -14.75
C ALA A 58 -3.75 -4.05 -15.30
N LEU A 59 -3.26 -5.24 -15.67
CA LEU A 59 -1.93 -5.40 -16.26
C LEU A 59 -1.79 -4.67 -17.61
N ARG A 60 -2.81 -4.70 -18.45
CA ARG A 60 -2.81 -3.99 -19.74
C ARG A 60 -2.77 -2.48 -19.56
N GLU A 61 -3.57 -1.94 -18.65
CA GLU A 61 -3.61 -0.51 -18.39
C GLU A 61 -2.34 0.03 -17.72
N SER A 62 -1.60 -0.80 -17.01
CA SER A 62 -0.32 -0.43 -16.41
C SER A 62 0.85 -0.38 -17.41
N VAL A 63 0.68 -0.94 -18.62
CA VAL A 63 1.76 -1.02 -19.63
C VAL A 63 2.43 0.32 -19.91
N PRO A 64 1.72 1.45 -20.07
CA PRO A 64 2.37 2.75 -20.31
C PRO A 64 3.37 3.12 -19.21
N LEU A 65 2.96 3.03 -17.94
CA LEU A 65 3.84 3.34 -16.80
C LEU A 65 5.03 2.39 -16.74
N LEU A 66 4.77 1.07 -16.74
CA LEU A 66 5.83 0.06 -16.61
C LEU A 66 6.83 0.12 -17.77
N LYS A 67 6.36 0.45 -18.99
CA LYS A 67 7.23 0.68 -20.14
C LYS A 67 8.14 1.88 -19.93
N ARG A 68 7.61 3.01 -19.49
CA ARG A 68 8.40 4.23 -19.21
C ARG A 68 9.44 4.00 -18.11
N LEU A 69 9.04 3.34 -17.01
CA LEU A 69 9.98 2.98 -15.93
C LEU A 69 11.12 2.09 -16.41
N ARG A 70 10.85 1.18 -17.35
CA ARG A 70 11.89 0.34 -17.96
C ARG A 70 12.81 1.13 -18.89
N GLU A 71 12.27 2.08 -19.66
CA GLU A 71 13.04 2.91 -20.58
C GLU A 71 14.06 3.80 -19.85
N GLU A 72 13.74 4.22 -18.63
CA GLU A 72 14.63 5.02 -17.77
C GLU A 72 15.60 4.16 -16.92
N ASP A 73 15.58 2.83 -17.08
CA ASP A 73 16.45 1.85 -16.35
C ASP A 73 16.37 1.99 -14.81
N LEU A 74 15.20 2.37 -14.31
CA LEU A 74 14.97 2.59 -12.88
C LEU A 74 14.83 1.26 -12.17
N LYS A 75 15.42 1.15 -10.99
CA LYS A 75 15.23 0.01 -10.09
C LYS A 75 13.87 0.10 -9.42
N ILE A 76 13.07 -0.95 -9.54
CA ILE A 76 11.69 -0.95 -9.04
C ILE A 76 11.56 -1.84 -7.81
N HIS A 77 11.09 -1.24 -6.73
CA HIS A 77 10.63 -1.92 -5.53
C HIS A 77 9.11 -1.82 -5.45
N TYR A 78 8.45 -2.94 -5.16
CA TYR A 78 7.00 -2.99 -5.04
C TYR A 78 6.60 -3.56 -3.70
N VAL A 79 6.07 -2.71 -2.83
CA VAL A 79 5.45 -3.13 -1.57
C VAL A 79 3.99 -3.43 -1.84
N VAL A 80 3.58 -4.71 -1.70
CA VAL A 80 2.25 -5.17 -2.09
C VAL A 80 1.17 -4.64 -1.15
N GLY A 81 0.05 -4.17 -1.73
CA GLY A 81 -1.13 -3.68 -1.01
C GLY A 81 -2.20 -4.75 -0.79
N ASN A 82 -3.40 -4.33 -0.40
CA ASN A 82 -4.51 -5.26 -0.19
C ASN A 82 -5.27 -5.57 -1.48
N HIS A 83 -5.40 -4.64 -2.43
CA HIS A 83 -6.06 -4.89 -3.71
C HIS A 83 -5.23 -5.77 -4.66
N ASP A 84 -3.93 -5.79 -4.51
CA ASP A 84 -3.00 -6.64 -5.26
C ASP A 84 -2.37 -7.76 -4.42
N HIS A 85 -2.94 -8.04 -3.24
CA HIS A 85 -2.47 -9.06 -2.29
C HIS A 85 -2.43 -10.48 -2.87
N HIS A 86 -3.18 -10.74 -3.95
CA HIS A 86 -3.11 -12.00 -4.67
C HIS A 86 -1.69 -12.37 -5.12
N LEU A 87 -0.83 -11.37 -5.38
CA LEU A 87 0.59 -11.59 -5.70
C LEU A 87 1.36 -12.25 -4.54
N VAL A 88 1.01 -11.90 -3.30
CA VAL A 88 1.57 -12.52 -2.08
C VAL A 88 1.11 -13.97 -1.96
N VAL A 89 -0.19 -14.21 -2.17
CA VAL A 89 -0.78 -15.56 -2.11
C VAL A 89 -0.14 -16.47 -3.15
N GLN A 90 -0.02 -16.03 -4.39
CA GLN A 90 0.65 -16.78 -5.47
C GLN A 90 2.10 -17.15 -5.10
N LYS A 91 2.85 -16.21 -4.52
CA LYS A 91 4.23 -16.48 -4.08
C LYS A 91 4.27 -17.55 -3.01
N GLN A 92 3.39 -17.48 -2.03
CA GLN A 92 3.33 -18.46 -0.94
C GLN A 92 2.87 -19.84 -1.41
N GLU A 93 1.89 -19.90 -2.30
CA GLU A 93 1.47 -21.17 -2.94
C GLU A 93 2.62 -21.79 -3.72
N SER A 94 3.38 -21.00 -4.48
CA SER A 94 4.57 -21.48 -5.19
C SER A 94 5.62 -22.04 -4.24
N ASP A 95 5.93 -21.33 -3.15
CA ASP A 95 6.90 -21.79 -2.14
C ASP A 95 6.43 -23.08 -1.43
N PHE A 96 5.14 -23.18 -1.17
CA PHE A 96 4.55 -24.39 -0.60
C PHE A 96 4.69 -25.57 -1.57
N MET A 97 4.39 -25.40 -2.85
CA MET A 97 4.53 -26.46 -3.85
C MET A 97 5.99 -26.91 -4.00
N GLU A 98 6.96 -26.00 -3.95
CA GLU A 98 8.38 -26.37 -3.95
C GLU A 98 8.77 -27.19 -2.71
N ARG A 99 8.21 -26.90 -1.56
CA ARG A 99 8.41 -27.66 -0.32
C ARG A 99 7.77 -29.04 -0.39
N VAL A 100 6.54 -29.13 -0.89
CA VAL A 100 5.85 -30.40 -1.13
C VAL A 100 6.68 -31.30 -2.05
N ALA A 101 7.26 -30.75 -3.12
CA ALA A 101 8.14 -31.51 -4.00
C ALA A 101 9.41 -32.06 -3.32
N ARG A 102 9.82 -31.45 -2.21
CA ARG A 102 10.93 -31.92 -1.34
C ARG A 102 10.49 -32.82 -0.19
N GLY A 103 9.19 -33.15 -0.11
CA GLY A 103 8.62 -34.03 0.93
C GLY A 103 8.17 -33.31 2.22
N ASP A 104 8.17 -31.98 2.23
CA ASP A 104 7.68 -31.18 3.36
C ASP A 104 6.22 -30.78 3.10
N LEU A 105 5.29 -31.44 3.79
CA LEU A 105 3.84 -31.27 3.60
C LEU A 105 3.21 -30.22 4.52
N PHE A 106 3.99 -29.64 5.43
CA PHE A 106 3.47 -28.64 6.37
C PHE A 106 3.50 -27.24 5.76
N PRO A 107 2.35 -26.55 5.66
CA PRO A 107 2.34 -25.15 5.23
C PRO A 107 3.06 -24.29 6.28
N VAL A 108 3.99 -23.48 5.84
CA VAL A 108 4.59 -22.43 6.66
C VAL A 108 4.24 -21.10 6.00
N TYR A 109 3.54 -20.28 6.73
CA TYR A 109 3.21 -18.93 6.29
C TYR A 109 4.31 -17.96 6.75
N SER A 110 4.91 -17.23 5.81
CA SER A 110 5.89 -16.22 6.16
C SER A 110 5.20 -14.86 6.35
N PRO A 111 5.38 -14.20 7.50
CA PRO A 111 4.83 -12.86 7.73
C PRO A 111 5.55 -11.76 6.94
N SER A 112 6.66 -12.09 6.31
CA SER A 112 7.48 -11.18 5.51
C SER A 112 8.06 -11.91 4.31
N LEU A 113 7.88 -11.35 3.14
CA LEU A 113 8.33 -11.92 1.87
C LEU A 113 9.15 -10.92 1.08
N ARG A 114 10.16 -11.46 0.38
CA ARG A 114 10.91 -10.74 -0.64
C ARG A 114 11.19 -11.69 -1.80
N TRP A 115 10.78 -11.27 -3.01
CA TRP A 115 11.02 -12.06 -4.22
C TRP A 115 11.16 -11.16 -5.44
N ARG A 116 11.61 -11.70 -6.53
CA ARG A 116 11.67 -11.01 -7.81
C ARG A 116 10.57 -11.52 -8.72
N GLN A 117 9.84 -10.60 -9.34
CA GLN A 117 8.76 -10.89 -10.29
C GLN A 117 9.00 -10.12 -11.59
N THR A 118 8.71 -10.77 -12.71
CA THR A 118 8.70 -10.07 -14.01
C THR A 118 7.25 -9.74 -14.38
N ILE A 119 6.93 -8.46 -14.52
CA ILE A 119 5.61 -7.97 -14.93
C ILE A 119 5.79 -7.11 -16.18
N ASN A 120 5.12 -7.46 -17.28
CA ASN A 120 5.21 -6.77 -18.56
C ASN A 120 6.66 -6.57 -19.04
N GLY A 121 7.54 -7.55 -18.78
CA GLY A 121 8.96 -7.50 -19.14
C GLY A 121 9.84 -6.60 -18.27
N LEU A 122 9.32 -6.07 -17.18
CA LEU A 122 10.04 -5.31 -16.16
C LEU A 122 10.32 -6.20 -14.96
N ASN A 123 11.58 -6.27 -14.53
CA ASN A 123 11.97 -6.98 -13.31
C ASN A 123 11.71 -6.09 -12.09
N ILE A 124 10.93 -6.59 -11.14
CA ILE A 124 10.47 -5.86 -9.96
C ILE A 124 10.89 -6.64 -8.72
N ASP A 125 11.51 -5.96 -7.77
CA ASP A 125 11.77 -6.50 -6.44
C ASP A 125 10.50 -6.34 -5.59
N MET A 126 9.77 -7.45 -5.41
CA MET A 126 8.53 -7.51 -4.64
C MET A 126 8.80 -7.67 -3.16
N LEU A 127 8.06 -6.96 -2.32
CA LEU A 127 8.23 -6.91 -0.87
C LEU A 127 6.87 -6.93 -0.17
N TYR A 128 6.80 -7.59 0.98
CA TYR A 128 5.60 -7.63 1.83
C TYR A 128 5.97 -7.91 3.27
N PRO A 129 5.37 -7.28 4.27
CA PRO A 129 4.45 -6.14 4.20
C PRO A 129 5.15 -4.80 4.21
N THR A 130 6.47 -4.80 4.37
CA THR A 130 7.27 -3.57 4.54
C THR A 130 8.55 -3.61 3.72
N TYR A 131 9.05 -2.43 3.40
CA TYR A 131 10.39 -2.20 2.90
C TYR A 131 11.09 -1.16 3.79
N GLN A 132 12.26 -1.47 4.29
CA GLN A 132 13.02 -0.59 5.16
C GLN A 132 14.39 -0.32 4.57
N VAL A 133 14.77 0.94 4.53
CA VAL A 133 16.07 1.38 4.01
C VAL A 133 16.69 2.44 4.91
N ARG A 134 17.98 2.62 4.77
CA ARG A 134 18.71 3.77 5.31
C ARG A 134 18.93 4.81 4.23
N CYS A 135 18.42 6.02 4.48
CA CYS A 135 18.70 7.19 3.68
C CYS A 135 19.55 8.13 4.55
N SER A 136 20.81 8.37 4.17
CA SER A 136 21.80 9.05 5.01
C SER A 136 21.93 8.37 6.40
N HIS A 137 21.50 9.03 7.46
CA HIS A 137 21.51 8.50 8.83
C HIS A 137 20.11 8.07 9.32
N ARG A 138 19.07 8.21 8.48
CA ARG A 138 17.68 7.99 8.83
C ARG A 138 17.19 6.64 8.34
N THR A 139 16.40 6.00 9.15
CA THR A 139 15.68 4.77 8.80
C THR A 139 14.31 5.13 8.24
N VAL A 140 14.10 4.85 6.96
CA VAL A 140 12.82 5.05 6.26
C VAL A 140 12.11 3.73 6.09
N LEU A 141 10.87 3.65 6.56
CA LEU A 141 10.01 2.49 6.43
C LEU A 141 8.88 2.78 5.46
N PHE A 142 8.72 1.88 4.51
CA PHE A 142 7.63 1.89 3.53
C PHE A 142 6.68 0.72 3.81
N THR A 143 5.39 0.98 3.79
CA THR A 143 4.33 -0.03 3.81
C THR A 143 3.13 0.51 3.04
N HIS A 144 2.31 -0.37 2.47
CA HIS A 144 1.11 0.14 1.81
C HIS A 144 0.19 0.89 2.80
N GLY A 145 -0.03 0.37 3.99
CA GLY A 145 -0.83 1.06 5.01
C GLY A 145 -2.11 0.34 5.42
N HIS A 146 -2.57 -0.66 4.67
CA HIS A 146 -3.77 -1.43 4.99
C HIS A 146 -3.74 -2.08 6.38
N HIS A 147 -2.56 -2.35 6.92
CA HIS A 147 -2.36 -2.84 8.30
C HIS A 147 -2.71 -1.80 9.39
N LEU A 148 -2.86 -0.55 9.02
CA LEU A 148 -3.28 0.53 9.94
C LEU A 148 -4.79 0.59 10.08
N ASP A 149 -5.54 -0.22 9.30
CA ASP A 149 -7.00 -0.23 9.29
C ASP A 149 -7.58 -0.72 10.63
N GLY A 150 -8.65 -0.05 11.08
CA GLY A 150 -9.38 -0.40 12.30
C GLY A 150 -10.04 -1.79 12.24
N ILE A 151 -10.41 -2.27 11.06
CA ILE A 151 -10.94 -3.62 10.88
C ILE A 151 -9.85 -4.64 11.17
N GLN A 152 -8.64 -4.43 10.67
CA GLN A 152 -7.50 -5.29 10.99
C GLN A 152 -7.17 -5.23 12.48
N THR A 153 -7.09 -4.03 13.05
CA THR A 153 -6.84 -3.85 14.49
C THR A 153 -7.91 -4.56 15.32
N PHE A 154 -9.17 -4.46 14.94
CA PHE A 154 -10.28 -5.15 15.63
C PHE A 154 -10.19 -6.67 15.47
N THR A 155 -9.91 -7.17 14.27
CA THR A 155 -9.72 -8.60 14.01
C THR A 155 -8.56 -9.15 14.83
N MET A 156 -7.44 -8.42 14.90
CA MET A 156 -6.29 -8.77 15.73
C MET A 156 -6.68 -8.86 17.22
N GLN A 157 -7.42 -7.89 17.72
CA GLN A 157 -7.88 -7.88 19.12
C GLN A 157 -8.83 -9.05 19.42
N MET A 158 -9.77 -9.34 18.52
CA MET A 158 -10.66 -10.50 18.66
C MET A 158 -9.91 -11.81 18.66
N VAL A 159 -9.05 -12.03 17.69
CA VAL A 159 -8.26 -13.28 17.57
C VAL A 159 -7.31 -13.41 18.76
N GLY A 160 -6.67 -12.29 19.15
CA GLY A 160 -5.82 -12.25 20.34
C GLY A 160 -6.58 -12.63 21.61
N GLY A 161 -7.79 -12.08 21.79
CA GLY A 161 -8.64 -12.45 22.93
C GLY A 161 -9.09 -13.91 22.93
N ILE A 162 -9.46 -14.45 21.77
CA ILE A 162 -9.85 -15.86 21.62
C ILE A 162 -8.66 -16.78 21.93
N ARG A 163 -7.48 -16.53 21.36
CA ARG A 163 -6.30 -17.36 21.61
C ARG A 163 -5.79 -17.24 23.04
N GLN A 164 -5.82 -16.04 23.63
CA GLN A 164 -5.50 -15.86 25.05
C GLN A 164 -6.42 -16.69 25.96
N PHE A 165 -7.70 -16.81 25.59
CA PHE A 165 -8.65 -17.66 26.31
C PHE A 165 -8.24 -19.15 26.26
N TYR A 166 -7.62 -19.58 25.15
CA TYR A 166 -7.07 -20.94 25.00
C TYR A 166 -5.62 -21.08 25.46
N GLY A 167 -5.02 -20.02 26.02
CA GLY A 167 -3.63 -20.04 26.47
C GLY A 167 -2.59 -20.05 25.34
N GLU A 168 -2.99 -19.63 24.13
CA GLU A 168 -2.12 -19.57 22.96
C GLU A 168 -1.67 -18.13 22.67
N GLU A 169 -0.43 -17.96 22.19
CA GLU A 169 0.08 -16.68 21.72
C GLU A 169 -0.31 -16.46 20.24
N VAL A 170 -0.73 -15.23 19.89
CA VAL A 170 -1.00 -14.82 18.52
C VAL A 170 0.27 -14.26 17.89
N LEU A 171 0.79 -14.95 16.91
CA LEU A 171 1.94 -14.48 16.15
C LEU A 171 1.51 -13.58 15.00
N PRO A 172 2.35 -12.60 14.58
CA PRO A 172 2.09 -11.79 13.40
C PRO A 172 1.80 -12.62 12.13
N ALA A 173 2.45 -13.80 12.00
CA ALA A 173 2.22 -14.73 10.90
C ALA A 173 0.77 -15.26 10.84
N ASP A 174 0.15 -15.49 11.99
CA ASP A 174 -1.24 -15.99 12.07
C ASP A 174 -2.22 -14.95 11.54
N LEU A 175 -1.96 -13.69 11.83
CA LEU A 175 -2.78 -12.57 11.39
C LEU A 175 -2.64 -12.32 9.89
N GLU A 176 -1.42 -12.36 9.38
CA GLU A 176 -1.17 -12.25 7.94
C GLU A 176 -1.85 -13.38 7.17
N MET A 177 -1.80 -14.61 7.70
CA MET A 177 -2.48 -15.76 7.10
C MET A 177 -4.01 -15.54 7.04
N MET A 178 -4.61 -15.06 8.12
CA MET A 178 -6.05 -14.78 8.15
C MET A 178 -6.44 -13.69 7.16
N MET A 179 -5.65 -12.62 7.09
CA MET A 179 -5.90 -11.53 6.15
C MET A 179 -5.70 -11.97 4.71
N ALA A 180 -4.70 -12.81 4.43
CA ALA A 180 -4.48 -13.39 3.11
C ALA A 180 -5.70 -14.17 2.61
N TYR A 181 -6.28 -15.01 3.46
CA TYR A 181 -7.52 -15.73 3.10
C TYR A 181 -8.70 -14.81 2.88
N ALA A 182 -8.83 -13.74 3.67
CA ALA A 182 -9.89 -12.75 3.48
C ALA A 182 -9.74 -12.02 2.13
N TYR A 183 -8.56 -11.53 1.82
CA TYR A 183 -8.27 -10.85 0.56
C TYR A 183 -8.40 -11.79 -0.64
N GLU A 184 -7.91 -13.03 -0.53
CA GLU A 184 -8.07 -14.03 -1.58
C GLU A 184 -9.55 -14.39 -1.82
N SER A 185 -10.36 -14.43 -0.77
CA SER A 185 -11.80 -14.65 -0.90
C SER A 185 -12.48 -13.50 -1.66
N ILE A 186 -12.06 -12.26 -1.40
CA ILE A 186 -12.54 -11.09 -2.14
C ILE A 186 -12.10 -11.19 -3.61
N TYR A 187 -10.82 -11.46 -3.86
CA TYR A 187 -10.27 -11.65 -5.20
C TYR A 187 -11.05 -12.70 -6.00
N ARG A 188 -11.26 -13.88 -5.43
CA ARG A 188 -11.99 -14.97 -6.10
C ARG A 188 -13.48 -14.67 -6.31
N SER A 189 -14.10 -13.90 -5.42
CA SER A 189 -15.51 -13.53 -5.56
C SER A 189 -15.73 -12.38 -6.56
N SER A 190 -14.73 -11.54 -6.81
CA SER A 190 -14.83 -10.43 -7.78
C SER A 190 -15.02 -10.90 -9.22
N TYR A 191 -14.63 -12.14 -9.54
CA TYR A 191 -14.93 -12.77 -10.84
C TYR A 191 -16.44 -12.96 -11.10
N ILE A 192 -17.29 -12.86 -10.09
CA ILE A 192 -18.74 -13.10 -10.21
C ILE A 192 -19.52 -11.82 -10.57
N GLY A 193 -18.86 -10.70 -10.86
CA GLY A 193 -19.51 -9.53 -11.47
C GLY A 193 -20.47 -8.73 -10.57
N GLU A 194 -20.67 -9.13 -9.29
CA GLU A 194 -21.66 -8.51 -8.39
C GLU A 194 -21.06 -7.67 -7.27
N MET A 195 -19.73 -7.56 -7.17
CA MET A 195 -19.10 -6.97 -5.97
C MET A 195 -19.18 -5.46 -5.85
N VAL A 196 -19.40 -4.72 -6.92
CA VAL A 196 -19.68 -3.27 -6.79
C VAL A 196 -20.93 -3.04 -5.94
N SER A 197 -21.94 -3.94 -6.07
CA SER A 197 -23.14 -3.92 -5.23
C SER A 197 -22.89 -4.42 -3.80
N PHE A 198 -21.91 -5.29 -3.59
CA PHE A 198 -21.54 -5.84 -2.28
C PHE A 198 -20.77 -4.81 -1.45
N GLU A 199 -19.82 -4.12 -2.04
CA GLU A 199 -19.12 -3.00 -1.38
C GLU A 199 -20.10 -1.90 -0.97
N GLU A 200 -21.04 -1.51 -1.85
CA GLU A 200 -22.11 -0.59 -1.49
C GLU A 200 -23.04 -1.13 -0.37
N ARG A 201 -23.32 -2.44 -0.35
CA ARG A 201 -24.14 -3.07 0.70
C ARG A 201 -23.38 -3.17 2.02
N ILE A 202 -22.11 -3.55 2.02
CA ILE A 202 -21.25 -3.50 3.22
C ILE A 202 -21.14 -2.07 3.72
N TRP A 203 -20.98 -1.09 2.84
CA TRP A 203 -20.96 0.33 3.20
C TRP A 203 -22.28 0.79 3.82
N LYS A 204 -23.42 0.40 3.25
CA LYS A 204 -24.74 0.67 3.83
C LYS A 204 -24.93 -0.06 5.15
N ALA A 205 -24.52 -1.33 5.25
CA ALA A 205 -24.59 -2.11 6.49
C ALA A 205 -23.63 -1.56 7.56
N SER A 206 -22.39 -1.21 7.19
CA SER A 206 -21.44 -0.60 8.11
C SER A 206 -21.86 0.78 8.57
N SER A 207 -22.51 1.59 7.71
CA SER A 207 -23.09 2.87 8.09
C SER A 207 -24.27 2.72 9.06
N LEU A 208 -25.03 1.63 8.93
CA LEU A 208 -26.08 1.27 9.89
C LEU A 208 -25.50 0.77 11.21
N LEU A 209 -24.46 -0.08 11.15
CA LEU A 209 -23.71 -0.54 12.33
C LEU A 209 -22.98 0.62 13.03
N LYS A 210 -22.43 1.58 12.30
CA LYS A 210 -21.84 2.82 12.82
C LYS A 210 -22.84 3.64 13.63
N ARG A 211 -24.11 3.68 13.21
CA ARG A 211 -25.19 4.33 13.97
C ARG A 211 -25.54 3.57 15.27
N LEU A 212 -25.34 2.24 15.28
CA LEU A 212 -25.66 1.39 16.42
C LEU A 212 -24.50 1.24 17.41
N THR A 213 -23.25 1.38 16.96
CA THR A 213 -22.02 1.15 17.78
C THR A 213 -21.35 2.42 18.28
N CYS A 214 -22.03 3.57 18.26
CA CYS A 214 -21.52 4.84 18.82
C CYS A 214 -20.10 5.24 18.37
N GLY A 215 -19.79 5.07 17.08
CA GLY A 215 -18.58 5.69 16.51
C GLY A 215 -17.29 4.91 16.67
N VAL A 216 -17.34 3.63 17.05
CA VAL A 216 -16.13 2.79 17.18
C VAL A 216 -15.44 2.52 15.83
N PHE A 217 -16.19 2.58 14.73
CA PHE A 217 -15.66 2.45 13.39
C PHE A 217 -15.54 3.84 12.73
N HIS A 218 -14.40 4.48 12.92
CA HIS A 218 -14.05 5.67 12.13
C HIS A 218 -13.83 5.24 10.68
N ASP A 219 -14.41 6.00 9.75
CA ASP A 219 -14.13 5.85 8.33
C ASP A 219 -12.68 6.28 8.08
N GLN A 220 -11.79 5.31 7.94
CA GLN A 220 -10.35 5.56 7.84
C GLN A 220 -9.98 6.24 6.53
N ARG A 221 -10.77 6.06 5.47
CA ARG A 221 -10.63 6.86 4.24
C ARG A 221 -10.79 8.36 4.49
N LEU A 222 -11.32 8.74 5.67
CA LEU A 222 -11.41 10.12 6.12
C LEU A 222 -10.34 10.50 7.15
N ALA A 223 -9.50 9.55 7.58
CA ALA A 223 -8.52 9.81 8.62
C ALA A 223 -7.33 10.60 8.04
N SER A 224 -7.03 11.74 8.63
CA SER A 224 -5.76 12.45 8.37
C SER A 224 -4.58 11.63 8.90
N VAL A 225 -3.36 11.88 8.40
CA VAL A 225 -2.13 11.27 8.90
C VAL A 225 -2.00 11.41 10.42
N GLN A 226 -2.42 12.54 10.97
CA GLN A 226 -2.45 12.78 12.42
C GLN A 226 -3.34 11.77 13.18
N MET A 227 -4.50 11.42 12.63
CA MET A 227 -5.42 10.45 13.28
C MET A 227 -4.87 9.03 13.23
N GLN A 228 -4.09 8.69 12.22
CA GLN A 228 -3.48 7.36 12.08
C GLN A 228 -2.16 7.20 12.86
N TYR A 229 -1.63 8.28 13.41
CA TYR A 229 -0.29 8.27 14.03
C TYR A 229 -0.16 7.23 15.16
N GLU A 230 -1.17 7.05 15.98
CA GLU A 230 -1.14 6.03 17.05
C GLU A 230 -1.17 4.60 16.49
N ALA A 231 -1.86 4.38 15.37
CA ALA A 231 -1.84 3.08 14.66
C ALA A 231 -0.45 2.81 14.07
N ILE A 232 0.20 3.83 13.50
CA ILE A 232 1.59 3.76 13.00
C ILE A 232 2.54 3.36 14.13
N MET A 233 2.47 4.05 15.28
CA MET A 233 3.34 3.75 16.43
C MET A 233 3.12 2.33 16.95
N ARG A 234 1.88 1.87 16.94
CA ARG A 234 1.54 0.49 17.30
C ARG A 234 2.11 -0.50 16.30
N PHE A 235 1.94 -0.26 15.01
CA PHE A 235 2.46 -1.11 13.94
C PHE A 235 3.98 -1.30 14.04
N ILE A 236 4.73 -0.23 14.26
CA ILE A 236 6.19 -0.26 14.44
C ILE A 236 6.56 -1.14 15.65
N ARG A 237 5.90 -0.92 16.77
CA ARG A 237 6.16 -1.64 18.01
C ARG A 237 5.80 -3.13 17.93
N ASP A 238 4.58 -3.43 17.49
CA ASP A 238 4.03 -4.80 17.50
C ASP A 238 4.77 -5.71 16.50
N ARG A 239 5.40 -5.13 15.47
CA ARG A 239 6.25 -5.85 14.51
C ARG A 239 7.74 -5.78 14.84
N ASN A 240 8.11 -5.14 15.93
CA ASN A 240 9.50 -4.99 16.38
C ASN A 240 10.43 -4.45 15.26
N LEU A 241 10.00 -3.38 14.58
CA LEU A 241 10.70 -2.83 13.40
C LEU A 241 11.90 -1.95 13.77
N GLY A 242 12.22 -1.79 15.06
CA GLY A 242 13.32 -0.98 15.54
C GLY A 242 13.02 0.53 15.49
N GLU A 243 14.09 1.33 15.39
CA GLU A 243 13.96 2.78 15.24
C GLU A 243 13.57 3.12 13.80
N VAL A 244 12.50 3.88 13.64
CA VAL A 244 11.99 4.40 12.37
C VAL A 244 11.95 5.92 12.48
N ASP A 245 12.67 6.60 11.60
CA ASP A 245 12.70 8.06 11.54
C ASP A 245 11.61 8.61 10.61
N CYS A 246 11.31 7.90 9.53
CA CYS A 246 10.28 8.27 8.57
C CYS A 246 9.43 7.05 8.21
N PHE A 247 8.12 7.20 8.24
CA PHE A 247 7.12 6.17 7.94
C PHE A 247 6.27 6.63 6.75
N ILE A 248 6.46 5.99 5.59
CA ILE A 248 5.77 6.35 4.35
C ILE A 248 4.75 5.27 4.00
N TYR A 249 3.51 5.67 3.72
CA TYR A 249 2.39 4.76 3.45
C TYR A 249 1.37 5.34 2.47
N GLY A 250 0.39 4.53 2.01
CA GLY A 250 -0.71 4.87 1.11
C GLY A 250 -2.09 4.51 1.68
N ASP A 251 -2.87 3.67 0.98
CA ASP A 251 -4.14 3.04 1.36
C ASP A 251 -5.32 3.99 1.57
N THR A 252 -5.14 5.11 2.24
CA THR A 252 -6.25 6.03 2.55
C THR A 252 -6.55 7.01 1.42
N HIS A 253 -5.73 7.06 0.38
CA HIS A 253 -5.80 8.00 -0.74
C HIS A 253 -5.70 9.48 -0.32
N ARG A 254 -5.22 9.77 0.88
CA ARG A 254 -5.13 11.11 1.44
C ARG A 254 -3.69 11.51 1.69
N ALA A 255 -3.14 12.22 0.74
CA ALA A 255 -1.82 12.78 0.87
C ALA A 255 -1.70 13.69 2.09
N GLY A 256 -0.61 13.58 2.82
CA GLY A 256 -0.37 14.43 3.98
C GLY A 256 0.86 14.03 4.78
N ILE A 257 1.24 14.93 5.67
CA ILE A 257 2.41 14.77 6.53
C ILE A 257 2.03 15.10 7.97
N PHE A 258 2.55 14.33 8.92
CA PHE A 258 2.43 14.63 10.34
C PHE A 258 3.63 14.09 11.10
N GLN A 259 4.11 14.88 12.07
CA GLN A 259 5.16 14.45 13.00
C GLN A 259 4.80 14.88 14.42
N ARG A 260 4.96 13.98 15.38
CA ARG A 260 4.92 14.31 16.80
C ARG A 260 6.36 14.49 17.31
N ARG A 261 6.56 15.41 18.24
CA ARG A 261 7.88 15.66 18.84
C ARG A 261 8.51 14.36 19.36
N GLY A 262 9.70 14.04 18.86
CA GLY A 262 10.46 12.84 19.23
C GLY A 262 9.94 11.53 18.66
N GLY A 263 9.01 11.58 17.69
CA GLY A 263 8.55 10.41 16.95
C GLY A 263 8.85 10.49 15.45
N PRO A 264 8.56 9.42 14.69
CA PRO A 264 8.81 9.38 13.27
C PRO A 264 8.00 10.43 12.50
N LEU A 265 8.55 10.89 11.39
CA LEU A 265 7.80 11.62 10.37
C LEU A 265 6.86 10.64 9.67
N ALA A 266 5.56 10.83 9.75
CA ALA A 266 4.56 10.03 9.04
C ALA A 266 4.12 10.75 7.77
N VAL A 267 4.15 10.06 6.63
CA VAL A 267 3.81 10.61 5.33
C VAL A 267 2.89 9.65 4.58
N ASN A 268 1.72 10.15 4.17
CA ASN A 268 0.85 9.41 3.25
C ASN A 268 1.09 9.92 1.82
N ALA A 269 1.36 8.99 0.91
CA ALA A 269 1.68 9.32 -0.48
C ALA A 269 0.46 9.80 -1.30
N GLY A 270 -0.76 9.58 -0.79
CA GLY A 270 -1.99 9.87 -1.52
C GLY A 270 -2.31 8.83 -2.59
N SER A 271 -2.89 9.24 -3.72
CA SER A 271 -3.28 8.30 -4.78
C SER A 271 -3.32 8.95 -6.17
N PHE A 272 -3.34 8.09 -7.18
CA PHE A 272 -3.59 8.43 -8.58
C PHE A 272 -4.99 7.98 -9.03
N THR A 273 -5.99 8.13 -8.16
CA THR A 273 -7.37 7.80 -8.44
C THR A 273 -8.28 9.00 -8.33
N ARG A 274 -9.32 9.04 -9.15
CA ARG A 274 -10.43 10.01 -9.05
C ARG A 274 -11.69 9.24 -8.67
N GLU A 275 -12.08 9.26 -7.40
CA GLU A 275 -13.35 8.67 -7.01
C GLU A 275 -14.51 9.55 -7.53
N PRO A 276 -15.39 9.01 -8.41
CA PRO A 276 -16.57 9.74 -8.84
C PRO A 276 -17.61 9.76 -7.72
N GLY A 277 -17.84 10.95 -7.20
CA GLY A 277 -19.07 11.28 -6.48
C GLY A 277 -19.33 10.62 -5.13
N LYS A 278 -19.30 11.40 -4.14
CA LYS A 278 -20.00 11.49 -2.86
C LYS A 278 -19.15 12.29 -1.89
N GLY A 279 -19.11 13.61 -2.09
CA GLY A 279 -18.78 14.53 -0.97
C GLY A 279 -17.38 14.45 -0.35
N SER A 280 -16.57 13.45 -0.64
CA SER A 280 -15.17 13.41 -0.25
C SER A 280 -14.34 14.01 -1.38
N ARG A 281 -14.06 15.29 -1.29
CA ARG A 281 -12.98 15.88 -2.06
C ARG A 281 -11.71 15.17 -1.62
N ILE A 282 -11.09 14.38 -2.52
CA ILE A 282 -9.67 14.09 -2.39
C ILE A 282 -9.01 15.45 -2.44
N GLU A 283 -8.52 15.93 -1.30
CA GLU A 283 -8.01 17.29 -1.18
C GLU A 283 -6.79 17.52 -2.08
N LEU A 284 -6.04 16.45 -2.33
CA LEU A 284 -4.82 16.44 -3.14
C LEU A 284 -4.74 15.14 -3.98
N PRO A 285 -5.38 15.08 -5.16
CA PRO A 285 -5.25 13.94 -6.06
C PRO A 285 -3.91 13.97 -6.80
N ASP A 286 -3.51 12.81 -7.36
CA ASP A 286 -2.36 12.67 -8.23
C ASP A 286 -1.04 13.10 -7.56
N THR A 287 -0.80 12.58 -6.35
CA THR A 287 0.39 12.90 -5.57
C THR A 287 1.42 11.79 -5.61
N TYR A 288 2.67 12.18 -5.49
CA TYR A 288 3.84 11.31 -5.39
C TYR A 288 4.88 11.93 -4.45
N ILE A 289 5.83 11.12 -3.99
CA ILE A 289 6.88 11.58 -3.10
C ILE A 289 8.22 11.48 -3.82
N ILE A 290 9.07 12.46 -3.65
CA ILE A 290 10.51 12.40 -3.94
C ILE A 290 11.23 12.35 -2.61
N LEU A 291 12.08 11.36 -2.43
CA LEU A 291 12.93 11.16 -1.26
C LEU A 291 14.38 11.16 -1.73
N ASP A 292 15.21 12.00 -1.15
CA ASP A 292 16.65 12.06 -1.38
C ASP A 292 17.42 12.20 -0.06
N GLU A 293 18.73 12.47 -0.15
CA GLU A 293 19.60 12.61 1.02
C GLU A 293 19.31 13.87 1.84
N ASP A 294 18.76 14.89 1.22
CA ASP A 294 18.47 16.18 1.83
C ASP A 294 17.07 16.20 2.47
N GLY A 295 16.13 15.39 1.96
CA GLY A 295 14.78 15.44 2.50
C GLY A 295 13.72 14.64 1.75
N LEU A 296 12.49 15.07 1.99
CA LEU A 296 11.29 14.49 1.40
C LEU A 296 10.41 15.62 0.85
N ALA A 297 10.03 15.49 -0.41
CA ALA A 297 9.05 16.37 -1.06
C ALA A 297 7.79 15.59 -1.44
N LEU A 298 6.64 15.93 -0.85
CA LEU A 298 5.33 15.48 -1.31
C LEU A 298 4.88 16.44 -2.44
N ARG A 299 4.69 15.91 -3.63
CA ARG A 299 4.37 16.67 -4.85
C ARG A 299 3.00 16.28 -5.39
N GLN A 300 2.40 17.18 -6.14
CA GLN A 300 1.17 16.94 -6.89
C GLN A 300 1.47 17.10 -8.38
N LEU A 301 1.07 16.13 -9.19
CA LEU A 301 1.29 16.12 -10.63
C LEU A 301 0.69 17.38 -11.30
N GLY A 302 1.51 18.08 -12.08
CA GLY A 302 1.15 19.34 -12.73
C GLY A 302 1.37 20.58 -11.87
N ARG A 303 1.88 20.43 -10.64
CA ARG A 303 2.20 21.54 -9.76
C ARG A 303 3.71 21.72 -9.64
N ARG A 304 4.22 22.88 -9.99
CA ARG A 304 5.66 23.16 -9.97
C ARG A 304 6.25 23.11 -8.55
N GLU A 305 5.56 23.70 -7.58
CA GLU A 305 6.00 23.73 -6.20
C GLU A 305 5.54 22.49 -5.45
N PRO A 306 6.35 21.91 -4.55
CA PRO A 306 5.93 20.80 -3.70
C PRO A 306 4.74 21.23 -2.82
N VAL A 307 3.88 20.28 -2.48
CA VAL A 307 2.78 20.49 -1.53
C VAL A 307 3.35 20.59 -0.12
N TYR A 308 4.32 19.72 0.18
CA TYR A 308 5.10 19.75 1.42
C TYR A 308 6.56 19.46 1.10
N LEU A 309 7.44 20.14 1.82
CA LEU A 309 8.88 19.91 1.82
C LEU A 309 9.32 19.72 3.27
N CYS A 310 9.97 18.60 3.54
CA CYS A 310 10.55 18.29 4.85
C CYS A 310 12.02 17.97 4.69
N GLU A 311 12.88 18.68 5.41
CA GLU A 311 14.26 18.26 5.58
C GLU A 311 14.30 17.06 6.54
N LEU A 312 14.99 16.01 6.16
CA LEU A 312 15.28 14.88 7.04
C LEU A 312 16.53 15.24 7.86
N LEU A 313 16.37 16.17 8.82
CA LEU A 313 17.44 16.65 9.69
C LEU A 313 17.89 15.60 10.72
#